data_f30132fbb6237543736c2f121757f287
#
_entry.id   f30132fbb6237543736c2f121757f287
#
_cell.length_a   1.000
_cell.length_b   1.000
_cell.length_c   1.000
_cell.angle_alpha   90.00
_cell.angle_beta   90.00
_cell.angle_gamma   90.00
#
_symmetry.space_group_name_H-M   'P 1'
#
loop_
_entity.id
_entity.type
_entity.pdbx_description
1 polymer ?
#
loop_
_entity_poly.entity_id
_entity_poly.type
_entity_poly.pdbx_seq_one_letter_code
_entity_poly.pdbx_strand_id
1 'polypeptide(L)'
;MNPDQIITEWKKGAYQPVYWLEGEEPYYIDKLIDYAEKHILSESEASFNLTIFYGKDSKLDEVVNACKRYPMFAERQVVILKEAQQMREVEKLDAYIEHPLHSTIFIVGHKEKKIDGRSKLAKHLKHHAVLISTKKLYDNELPDWTEQMIHQKGLEIQNKALHMLVDHIGNDLQRLENEVDKITVNLHGRKQIT
;
A
#
# COMPACT_ATOMS: atom_id res chain seq x y z
N MET A 1 10.59 1.27 7.41
CA MET A 1 9.37 1.96 7.89
C MET A 1 8.23 0.97 7.82
N ASN A 2 7.34 0.94 8.80
CA ASN A 2 6.19 0.04 8.86
C ASN A 2 5.01 0.70 8.11
N PRO A 3 4.12 -0.04 7.41
CA PRO A 3 2.92 0.50 6.76
C PRO A 3 2.05 1.40 7.64
N ASP A 4 1.82 1.03 8.89
CA ASP A 4 1.01 1.83 9.83
C ASP A 4 1.67 3.17 10.20
N GLN A 5 3.00 3.24 10.22
CA GLN A 5 3.74 4.49 10.43
C GLN A 5 3.53 5.45 9.24
N ILE A 6 3.53 4.95 8.02
CA ILE A 6 3.27 5.75 6.82
C ILE A 6 1.87 6.34 6.86
N ILE A 7 0.86 5.54 7.17
CA ILE A 7 -0.52 6.03 7.32
C ILE A 7 -0.58 7.12 8.40
N THR A 8 0.15 6.95 9.48
CA THR A 8 0.21 7.95 10.57
C THR A 8 0.85 9.26 10.11
N GLU A 9 1.91 9.19 9.28
CA GLU A 9 2.54 10.38 8.69
C GLU A 9 1.60 11.05 7.69
N TRP A 10 0.95 10.29 6.83
CA TRP A 10 -0.03 10.83 5.88
C TRP A 10 -1.22 11.51 6.57
N LYS A 11 -1.71 10.97 7.69
CA LYS A 11 -2.73 11.63 8.52
C LYS A 11 -2.30 12.97 9.07
N LYS A 12 -0.99 13.19 9.25
CA LYS A 12 -0.40 14.45 9.70
C LYS A 12 -0.08 15.41 8.53
N GLY A 13 -0.35 15.00 7.29
CA GLY A 13 -0.01 15.78 6.09
C GLY A 13 1.47 15.72 5.72
N ALA A 14 2.25 14.81 6.31
CA ALA A 14 3.66 14.63 6.00
C ALA A 14 3.82 13.65 4.83
N TYR A 15 4.12 14.19 3.64
CA TYR A 15 4.26 13.41 2.43
C TYR A 15 5.66 13.50 1.86
N GLN A 16 6.12 12.40 1.24
CA GLN A 16 7.31 12.37 0.41
C GLN A 16 6.95 12.27 -1.07
N PRO A 17 7.81 12.73 -1.97
CA PRO A 17 7.50 12.72 -3.40
C PRO A 17 7.33 11.33 -4.01
N VAL A 18 8.03 10.32 -3.46
CA VAL A 18 7.99 8.97 -4.02
C VAL A 18 7.86 7.93 -2.90
N TYR A 19 6.91 7.03 -3.07
CA TYR A 19 6.74 5.82 -2.26
C TYR A 19 6.84 4.60 -3.19
N TRP A 20 7.76 3.70 -2.87
CA TRP A 20 7.93 2.44 -3.57
C TRP A 20 7.61 1.30 -2.63
N LEU A 21 6.52 0.60 -2.92
CA LEU A 21 5.97 -0.49 -2.12
C LEU A 21 6.23 -1.78 -2.87
N GLU A 22 7.06 -2.68 -2.31
CA GLU A 22 7.43 -3.91 -2.99
C GLU A 22 7.42 -5.12 -2.05
N GLY A 23 7.32 -6.31 -2.61
CA GLY A 23 7.53 -7.56 -1.88
C GLY A 23 6.44 -8.61 -2.06
N GLU A 24 6.58 -9.68 -1.28
CA GLU A 24 5.80 -10.91 -1.40
C GLU A 24 4.42 -10.83 -0.73
N GLU A 25 4.24 -9.91 0.23
CA GLU A 25 2.95 -9.73 0.91
C GLU A 25 2.18 -8.55 0.30
N PRO A 26 1.18 -8.83 -0.55
CA PRO A 26 0.42 -7.79 -1.24
C PRO A 26 -0.52 -7.01 -0.31
N TYR A 27 -0.99 -7.60 0.78
CA TYR A 27 -1.93 -6.99 1.72
C TYR A 27 -1.51 -5.59 2.16
N TYR A 28 -0.25 -5.43 2.58
CA TYR A 28 0.24 -4.13 3.04
C TYR A 28 0.42 -3.12 1.91
N ILE A 29 0.77 -3.60 0.71
CA ILE A 29 0.89 -2.76 -0.48
C ILE A 29 -0.48 -2.21 -0.86
N ASP A 30 -1.49 -3.07 -0.91
CA ASP A 30 -2.86 -2.69 -1.24
C ASP A 30 -3.45 -1.77 -0.17
N LYS A 31 -3.25 -2.06 1.12
CA LYS A 31 -3.70 -1.22 2.23
C LYS A 31 -3.17 0.22 2.14
N LEU A 32 -1.89 0.40 1.79
CA LEU A 32 -1.30 1.73 1.61
C LEU A 32 -1.84 2.43 0.37
N ILE A 33 -1.96 1.72 -0.74
CA ILE A 33 -2.51 2.25 -2.00
C ILE A 33 -3.97 2.69 -1.80
N ASP A 34 -4.80 1.83 -1.19
CA ASP A 34 -6.20 2.14 -0.93
C ASP A 34 -6.38 3.33 0.01
N TYR A 35 -5.50 3.43 1.02
CA TYR A 35 -5.50 4.60 1.89
C TYR A 35 -5.13 5.87 1.12
N ALA A 36 -4.09 5.82 0.30
CA ALA A 36 -3.65 6.97 -0.48
C ALA A 36 -4.72 7.44 -1.47
N GLU A 37 -5.38 6.51 -2.15
CA GLU A 37 -6.44 6.77 -3.12
C GLU A 37 -7.63 7.52 -2.49
N LYS A 38 -7.95 7.20 -1.22
CA LYS A 38 -9.16 7.70 -0.55
C LYS A 38 -8.94 8.90 0.36
N HIS A 39 -7.69 9.11 0.84
CA HIS A 39 -7.47 10.00 1.99
C HIS A 39 -6.38 11.06 1.83
N ILE A 40 -5.52 11.00 0.80
CA ILE A 40 -4.47 12.02 0.60
C ILE A 40 -5.07 13.30 0.04
N LEU A 41 -6.02 13.17 -0.88
CA LEU A 41 -6.74 14.28 -1.50
C LEU A 41 -8.19 14.31 -1.01
N SER A 42 -8.77 15.50 -0.92
CA SER A 42 -10.22 15.63 -0.75
C SER A 42 -10.95 15.12 -2.01
N GLU A 43 -12.22 14.81 -1.90
CA GLU A 43 -13.03 14.31 -3.03
C GLU A 43 -13.03 15.28 -4.23
N SER A 44 -13.10 16.58 -3.96
CA SER A 44 -13.04 17.61 -4.99
C SER A 44 -11.66 17.72 -5.66
N GLU A 45 -10.57 17.59 -4.91
CA GLU A 45 -9.21 17.60 -5.44
C GLU A 45 -8.90 16.33 -6.23
N ALA A 46 -9.37 15.18 -5.78
CA ALA A 46 -9.15 13.89 -6.42
C ALA A 46 -9.68 13.85 -7.85
N SER A 47 -10.78 14.56 -8.13
CA SER A 47 -11.39 14.61 -9.46
C SER A 47 -10.42 15.13 -10.54
N PHE A 48 -9.43 15.96 -10.16
CA PHE A 48 -8.48 16.59 -11.10
C PHE A 48 -7.03 16.16 -10.86
N ASN A 49 -6.72 15.69 -9.65
CA ASN A 49 -5.34 15.49 -9.20
C ASN A 49 -5.01 14.04 -8.79
N LEU A 50 -5.95 13.12 -8.91
CA LEU A 50 -5.68 11.68 -8.74
C LEU A 50 -5.60 11.02 -10.11
N THR A 51 -4.49 10.32 -10.37
CA THR A 51 -4.35 9.50 -11.58
C THR A 51 -3.86 8.11 -11.18
N ILE A 52 -4.58 7.08 -11.64
CA ILE A 52 -4.25 5.68 -11.35
C ILE A 52 -3.90 4.98 -12.65
N PHE A 53 -2.75 4.32 -12.63
CA PHE A 53 -2.24 3.49 -13.71
C PHE A 53 -2.12 2.04 -13.28
N TYR A 54 -2.26 1.13 -14.23
CA TYR A 54 -2.00 -0.30 -14.06
C TYR A 54 -0.83 -0.71 -14.94
N GLY A 55 0.16 -1.40 -14.37
CA GLY A 55 1.42 -1.71 -15.05
C GLY A 55 1.25 -2.45 -16.38
N LYS A 56 0.22 -3.31 -16.49
CA LYS A 56 -0.07 -4.06 -17.72
C LYS A 56 -0.57 -3.17 -18.88
N ASP A 57 -1.37 -2.16 -18.54
CA ASP A 57 -2.15 -1.39 -19.53
C ASP A 57 -1.55 -0.01 -19.80
N SER A 58 -0.54 0.40 -19.04
CA SER A 58 0.04 1.74 -19.10
C SER A 58 1.44 1.74 -19.70
N LYS A 59 1.74 2.81 -20.44
CA LYS A 59 3.09 3.06 -20.93
C LYS A 59 3.90 3.88 -19.96
N LEU A 60 5.21 3.65 -19.92
CA LEU A 60 6.13 4.40 -19.06
C LEU A 60 6.00 5.93 -19.23
N ASP A 61 5.96 6.39 -20.48
CA ASP A 61 5.89 7.82 -20.81
C ASP A 61 4.60 8.48 -20.29
N GLU A 62 3.48 7.75 -20.30
CA GLU A 62 2.20 8.23 -19.78
C GLU A 62 2.29 8.45 -18.26
N VAL A 63 2.87 7.50 -17.54
CA VAL A 63 3.07 7.59 -16.08
C VAL A 63 4.01 8.74 -15.74
N VAL A 64 5.16 8.82 -16.41
CA VAL A 64 6.16 9.89 -16.17
C VAL A 64 5.58 11.26 -16.50
N ASN A 65 4.84 11.38 -17.61
CA ASN A 65 4.19 12.64 -17.99
C ASN A 65 3.12 13.05 -16.96
N ALA A 66 2.35 12.10 -16.43
CA ALA A 66 1.40 12.38 -15.35
C ALA A 66 2.13 12.87 -14.09
N CYS A 67 3.23 12.23 -13.71
CA CYS A 67 4.03 12.63 -12.55
C CYS A 67 4.66 14.04 -12.68
N LYS A 68 4.90 14.50 -13.92
CA LYS A 68 5.51 15.81 -14.20
C LYS A 68 4.49 16.96 -14.36
N ARG A 69 3.20 16.66 -14.35
CA ARG A 69 2.17 17.72 -14.36
C ARG A 69 2.11 18.44 -13.02
N TYR A 70 1.70 19.70 -13.06
CA TYR A 70 1.40 20.44 -11.84
C TYR A 70 -0.05 20.19 -11.42
N PRO A 71 -0.34 20.19 -10.11
CA PRO A 71 -1.69 20.02 -9.61
C PRO A 71 -2.61 21.18 -10.05
N MET A 72 -3.90 20.87 -10.21
CA MET A 72 -4.93 21.85 -10.58
C MET A 72 -5.75 22.22 -9.33
N PHE A 73 -5.73 23.49 -8.96
CA PHE A 73 -6.49 24.01 -7.80
C PHE A 73 -6.20 23.30 -6.47
N ALA A 74 -5.02 22.69 -6.33
CA ALA A 74 -4.58 21.97 -5.12
C ALA A 74 -3.07 22.17 -4.93
N GLU A 75 -2.59 21.90 -3.71
CA GLU A 75 -1.15 21.96 -3.42
C GLU A 75 -0.37 20.79 -4.02
N ARG A 76 -1.05 19.66 -4.24
CA ARG A 76 -0.42 18.41 -4.69
C ARG A 76 -1.34 17.58 -5.56
N GLN A 77 -0.71 16.71 -6.34
CA GLN A 77 -1.38 15.63 -7.05
C GLN A 77 -0.89 14.26 -6.54
N VAL A 78 -1.70 13.24 -6.74
CA VAL A 78 -1.36 11.85 -6.43
C VAL A 78 -1.37 11.03 -7.73
N VAL A 79 -0.27 10.36 -8.01
CA VAL A 79 -0.14 9.42 -9.12
C VAL A 79 0.14 8.04 -8.54
N ILE A 80 -0.69 7.07 -8.88
CA ILE A 80 -0.56 5.69 -8.39
C ILE A 80 -0.30 4.78 -9.57
N LEU A 81 0.76 3.97 -9.47
CA LEU A 81 1.03 2.89 -10.40
C LEU A 81 0.83 1.55 -9.67
N LYS A 82 -0.30 0.89 -9.94
CA LYS A 82 -0.63 -0.44 -9.44
C LYS A 82 0.00 -1.51 -10.34
N GLU A 83 0.38 -2.64 -9.75
CA GLU A 83 0.95 -3.81 -10.48
C GLU A 83 2.16 -3.44 -11.34
N ALA A 84 3.07 -2.62 -10.81
CA ALA A 84 4.24 -2.13 -11.55
C ALA A 84 5.14 -3.26 -12.07
N GLN A 85 5.13 -4.46 -11.45
CA GLN A 85 5.87 -5.64 -11.94
C GLN A 85 5.41 -6.12 -13.32
N GLN A 86 4.23 -5.70 -13.78
CA GLN A 86 3.69 -6.03 -15.12
C GLN A 86 4.04 -4.97 -16.17
N MET A 87 4.58 -3.82 -15.74
CA MET A 87 4.98 -2.76 -16.67
C MET A 87 6.28 -3.13 -17.39
N ARG A 88 6.27 -2.96 -18.70
CA ARG A 88 7.51 -3.05 -19.48
C ARG A 88 8.42 -1.89 -19.11
N GLU A 89 9.71 -2.19 -18.97
CA GLU A 89 10.74 -1.15 -18.72
C GLU A 89 10.54 -0.35 -17.43
N VAL A 90 9.86 -0.93 -16.42
CA VAL A 90 9.63 -0.28 -15.10
C VAL A 90 10.92 0.29 -14.50
N GLU A 91 12.06 -0.30 -14.83
CA GLU A 91 13.39 0.14 -14.38
C GLU A 91 13.77 1.55 -14.88
N LYS A 92 13.18 2.00 -15.99
CA LYS A 92 13.40 3.34 -16.54
C LYS A 92 12.68 4.45 -15.75
N LEU A 93 11.85 4.11 -14.77
CA LEU A 93 11.34 5.07 -13.78
C LEU A 93 12.47 5.71 -12.96
N ASP A 94 13.67 5.12 -12.97
CA ASP A 94 14.83 5.65 -12.27
C ASP A 94 15.12 7.11 -12.59
N ALA A 95 14.96 7.52 -13.85
CA ALA A 95 15.19 8.89 -14.30
C ALA A 95 14.23 9.92 -13.69
N TYR A 96 12.97 9.54 -13.44
CA TYR A 96 12.01 10.39 -12.73
C TYR A 96 12.27 10.40 -11.23
N ILE A 97 12.58 9.24 -10.64
CA ILE A 97 12.80 9.07 -9.21
C ILE A 97 14.05 9.83 -8.73
N GLU A 98 15.05 9.99 -9.58
CA GLU A 98 16.24 10.79 -9.29
C GLU A 98 15.90 12.27 -9.07
N HIS A 99 14.92 12.81 -9.82
CA HIS A 99 14.49 14.20 -9.74
C HIS A 99 12.96 14.31 -9.73
N PRO A 100 12.29 13.88 -8.65
CA PRO A 100 10.83 13.87 -8.59
C PRO A 100 10.28 15.30 -8.41
N LEU A 101 9.11 15.54 -8.96
CA LEU A 101 8.39 16.80 -8.73
C LEU A 101 7.80 16.78 -7.30
N HIS A 102 8.14 17.77 -6.47
CA HIS A 102 7.73 17.81 -5.07
C HIS A 102 6.22 18.02 -4.85
N SER A 103 5.51 18.58 -5.82
CA SER A 103 4.06 18.69 -5.79
C SER A 103 3.33 17.41 -6.20
N THR A 104 4.07 16.36 -6.58
CA THR A 104 3.53 15.05 -6.93
C THR A 104 3.87 14.05 -5.83
N ILE A 105 2.87 13.30 -5.39
CA ILE A 105 3.06 12.09 -4.57
C ILE A 105 2.91 10.91 -5.50
N PHE A 106 4.03 10.29 -5.86
CA PHE A 106 4.07 9.12 -6.73
C PHE A 106 4.16 7.84 -5.90
N ILE A 107 3.16 6.98 -6.01
CA ILE A 107 3.07 5.72 -5.24
C ILE A 107 3.11 4.55 -6.21
N VAL A 108 4.07 3.66 -6.02
CA VAL A 108 4.29 2.50 -6.87
C VAL A 108 4.06 1.22 -6.08
N GLY A 109 3.13 0.39 -6.51
CA GLY A 109 2.91 -0.96 -5.99
C GLY A 109 3.54 -2.00 -6.90
N HIS A 110 4.64 -2.62 -6.44
CA HIS A 110 5.39 -3.66 -7.13
C HIS A 110 5.29 -4.96 -6.34
N LYS A 111 4.32 -5.78 -6.66
CA LYS A 111 3.99 -7.01 -5.93
C LYS A 111 4.85 -8.21 -6.33
N GLU A 112 4.81 -9.26 -5.51
CA GLU A 112 5.39 -10.59 -5.71
C GLU A 112 6.91 -10.66 -5.64
N LYS A 113 7.63 -9.63 -5.99
CA LYS A 113 9.09 -9.59 -6.01
C LYS A 113 9.63 -8.23 -5.63
N LYS A 114 10.92 -8.18 -5.37
CA LYS A 114 11.66 -6.95 -5.15
C LYS A 114 12.44 -6.57 -6.41
N ILE A 115 12.75 -5.29 -6.53
CA ILE A 115 13.68 -4.81 -7.56
C ILE A 115 15.09 -5.35 -7.25
N ASP A 116 15.85 -5.71 -8.29
CA ASP A 116 17.25 -6.12 -8.13
C ASP A 116 18.04 -4.97 -7.46
N GLY A 117 18.54 -5.24 -6.25
CA GLY A 117 19.28 -4.25 -5.44
C GLY A 117 20.55 -3.69 -6.10
N ARG A 118 21.04 -4.30 -7.18
CA ARG A 118 22.18 -3.85 -7.97
C ARG A 118 21.79 -2.89 -9.09
N SER A 119 20.51 -2.81 -9.41
CA SER A 119 19.98 -1.95 -10.48
C SER A 119 20.18 -0.46 -10.16
N LYS A 120 20.18 0.37 -11.20
CA LYS A 120 20.23 1.83 -11.06
C LYS A 120 18.99 2.33 -10.33
N LEU A 121 17.82 1.78 -10.65
CA LEU A 121 16.55 2.07 -9.98
C LEU A 121 16.65 1.83 -8.46
N ALA A 122 17.15 0.67 -8.02
CA ALA A 122 17.28 0.38 -6.60
C ALA A 122 18.20 1.37 -5.85
N LYS A 123 19.25 1.89 -6.52
CA LYS A 123 20.11 2.92 -5.95
C LYS A 123 19.37 4.24 -5.77
N HIS A 124 18.61 4.69 -6.78
CA HIS A 124 17.82 5.92 -6.70
C HIS A 124 16.69 5.80 -5.67
N LEU A 125 16.01 4.66 -5.59
CA LEU A 125 14.98 4.41 -4.58
C LEU A 125 15.51 4.58 -3.15
N LYS A 126 16.72 4.12 -2.85
CA LYS A 126 17.35 4.26 -1.52
C LYS A 126 17.57 5.71 -1.10
N HIS A 127 17.79 6.62 -2.06
CA HIS A 127 18.14 8.00 -1.79
C HIS A 127 16.96 8.97 -1.94
N HIS A 128 16.00 8.65 -2.78
CA HIS A 128 14.96 9.58 -3.21
C HIS A 128 13.53 9.11 -2.94
N ALA A 129 13.36 7.90 -2.39
CA ALA A 129 12.04 7.34 -2.13
C ALA A 129 11.89 6.77 -0.71
N VAL A 130 10.66 6.72 -0.24
CA VAL A 130 10.29 5.86 0.90
C VAL A 130 10.10 4.45 0.36
N LEU A 131 11.05 3.57 0.66
CA LEU A 131 11.05 2.18 0.23
C LEU A 131 10.44 1.29 1.32
N ILE A 132 9.36 0.59 1.00
CA ILE A 132 8.72 -0.41 1.84
C ILE A 132 8.87 -1.77 1.19
N SER A 133 9.49 -2.70 1.90
CA SER A 133 9.60 -4.08 1.48
C SER A 133 8.78 -4.98 2.38
N THR A 134 7.79 -5.65 1.82
CA THR A 134 6.93 -6.60 2.53
C THR A 134 7.45 -8.03 2.38
N LYS A 135 7.15 -8.88 3.37
CA LYS A 135 7.43 -10.32 3.34
C LYS A 135 6.18 -11.03 3.81
N LYS A 136 5.95 -12.22 3.26
CA LYS A 136 4.92 -13.12 3.79
C LYS A 136 5.24 -13.47 5.24
N LEU A 137 4.20 -13.51 6.05
CA LEU A 137 4.29 -14.03 7.41
C LEU A 137 4.50 -15.56 7.37
N TYR A 138 5.22 -16.08 8.33
CA TYR A 138 5.25 -17.52 8.56
C TYR A 138 3.95 -17.97 9.25
N ASP A 139 3.57 -19.23 9.08
CA ASP A 139 2.31 -19.76 9.63
C ASP A 139 2.22 -19.61 11.15
N ASN A 140 3.34 -19.70 11.85
CA ASN A 140 3.41 -19.49 13.30
C ASN A 140 3.25 -18.02 13.73
N GLU A 141 3.35 -17.06 12.82
CA GLU A 141 3.16 -15.63 13.09
C GLU A 141 1.71 -15.18 12.84
N LEU A 142 0.92 -16.00 12.13
CA LEU A 142 -0.45 -15.65 11.75
C LEU A 142 -1.40 -15.45 12.93
N PRO A 143 -1.37 -16.29 13.99
CA PRO A 143 -2.23 -16.07 15.17
C PRO A 143 -1.98 -14.72 15.82
N ASP A 144 -0.73 -14.39 16.10
CA ASP A 144 -0.36 -13.11 16.74
C ASP A 144 -0.75 -11.92 15.87
N TRP A 145 -0.51 -12.00 14.56
CA TRP A 145 -0.90 -10.96 13.62
C TRP A 145 -2.42 -10.78 13.57
N THR A 146 -3.17 -11.89 13.51
CA THR A 146 -4.64 -11.87 13.45
C THR A 146 -5.24 -11.28 14.72
N GLU A 147 -4.71 -11.67 15.89
CA GLU A 147 -5.14 -11.12 17.16
C GLU A 147 -4.89 -9.62 17.25
N GLN A 148 -3.70 -9.15 16.84
CA GLN A 148 -3.38 -7.72 16.81
C GLN A 148 -4.31 -6.94 15.87
N MET A 149 -4.62 -7.47 14.70
CA MET A 149 -5.54 -6.86 13.74
C MET A 149 -6.96 -6.75 14.33
N ILE A 150 -7.44 -7.78 15.03
CA ILE A 150 -8.73 -7.78 15.72
C ILE A 150 -8.76 -6.74 16.84
N HIS A 151 -7.69 -6.65 17.63
CA HIS A 151 -7.56 -5.63 18.68
C HIS A 151 -7.56 -4.20 18.12
N GLN A 152 -6.90 -3.95 16.98
CA GLN A 152 -6.92 -2.65 16.31
C GLN A 152 -8.34 -2.24 15.86
N LYS A 153 -9.22 -3.21 15.61
CA LYS A 153 -10.66 -2.99 15.31
C LYS A 153 -11.50 -2.81 16.60
N GLY A 154 -10.88 -2.82 17.79
CA GLY A 154 -11.57 -2.68 19.07
C GLY A 154 -12.34 -3.91 19.54
N LEU A 155 -11.95 -5.08 19.04
CA LEU A 155 -12.54 -6.38 19.32
C LEU A 155 -11.56 -7.28 20.07
N GLU A 156 -12.10 -8.32 20.72
CA GLU A 156 -11.35 -9.41 21.35
C GLU A 156 -11.72 -10.73 20.71
N ILE A 157 -10.82 -11.70 20.74
CA ILE A 157 -11.07 -13.05 20.23
C ILE A 157 -10.64 -14.09 21.25
N GLN A 158 -11.44 -15.14 21.42
CA GLN A 158 -11.03 -16.31 22.21
C GLN A 158 -9.99 -17.12 21.46
N ASN A 159 -9.00 -17.67 22.19
CA ASN A 159 -7.89 -18.42 21.61
C ASN A 159 -8.34 -19.57 20.70
N LYS A 160 -9.39 -20.30 21.09
CA LYS A 160 -9.96 -21.38 20.26
C LYS A 160 -10.50 -20.83 18.93
N ALA A 161 -11.24 -19.74 18.95
CA ALA A 161 -11.79 -19.10 17.74
C ALA A 161 -10.68 -18.54 16.85
N LEU A 162 -9.62 -17.96 17.44
CA LEU A 162 -8.44 -17.47 16.74
C LEU A 162 -7.77 -18.60 15.93
N HIS A 163 -7.46 -19.71 16.58
CA HIS A 163 -6.83 -20.84 15.88
C HIS A 163 -7.74 -21.43 14.80
N MET A 164 -9.03 -21.59 15.07
CA MET A 164 -9.99 -22.07 14.06
C MET A 164 -10.03 -21.14 12.83
N LEU A 165 -10.00 -19.84 13.03
CA LEU A 165 -10.01 -18.85 11.96
C LEU A 165 -8.73 -18.94 11.10
N VAL A 166 -7.57 -18.97 11.76
CA VAL A 166 -6.26 -19.03 11.09
C VAL A 166 -6.10 -20.37 10.35
N ASP A 167 -6.45 -21.50 10.98
CA ASP A 167 -6.34 -22.83 10.37
C ASP A 167 -7.25 -22.98 9.15
N HIS A 168 -8.44 -22.36 9.20
CA HIS A 168 -9.40 -22.44 8.09
C HIS A 168 -9.00 -21.58 6.88
N ILE A 169 -8.40 -20.42 7.11
CA ILE A 169 -8.09 -19.46 6.03
C ILE A 169 -6.66 -19.62 5.53
N GLY A 170 -5.72 -19.92 6.42
CA GLY A 170 -4.30 -20.02 6.11
C GLY A 170 -3.65 -18.63 5.91
N ASN A 171 -2.53 -18.61 5.19
CA ASN A 171 -1.69 -17.44 5.01
C ASN A 171 -2.20 -16.51 3.89
N ASP A 172 -3.37 -15.92 4.12
CA ASP A 172 -3.98 -14.91 3.27
C ASP A 172 -4.52 -13.78 4.18
N LEU A 173 -3.69 -12.74 4.39
CA LEU A 173 -3.99 -11.64 5.32
C LEU A 173 -5.24 -10.85 4.91
N GLN A 174 -5.45 -10.66 3.61
CA GLN A 174 -6.64 -9.95 3.12
C GLN A 174 -7.91 -10.75 3.40
N ARG A 175 -7.85 -12.06 3.22
CA ARG A 175 -8.98 -12.94 3.49
C ARG A 175 -9.26 -13.06 4.99
N LEU A 176 -8.20 -13.09 5.83
CA LEU A 176 -8.33 -13.05 7.29
C LEU A 176 -9.05 -11.76 7.73
N GLU A 177 -8.62 -10.60 7.24
CA GLU A 177 -9.26 -9.34 7.58
C GLU A 177 -10.73 -9.29 7.10
N ASN A 178 -11.00 -9.69 5.87
CA ASN A 178 -12.36 -9.73 5.32
C ASN A 178 -13.30 -10.65 6.13
N GLU A 179 -12.79 -11.79 6.62
CA GLU A 179 -13.60 -12.69 7.42
C GLU A 179 -13.90 -12.13 8.81
N VAL A 180 -12.91 -11.48 9.43
CA VAL A 180 -13.14 -10.75 10.69
C VAL A 180 -14.17 -9.63 10.51
N ASP A 181 -14.13 -8.90 9.40
CA ASP A 181 -15.11 -7.85 9.12
C ASP A 181 -16.54 -8.42 8.99
N LYS A 182 -16.71 -9.56 8.33
CA LYS A 182 -18.00 -10.26 8.26
C LYS A 182 -18.49 -10.73 9.65
N ILE A 183 -17.59 -11.30 10.45
CA ILE A 183 -17.89 -11.70 11.83
C ILE A 183 -18.35 -10.47 12.64
N THR A 184 -17.65 -9.34 12.49
CA THR A 184 -17.96 -8.10 13.21
C THR A 184 -19.37 -7.61 12.93
N VAL A 185 -19.83 -7.66 11.70
CA VAL A 185 -21.21 -7.30 11.34
C VAL A 185 -22.21 -8.16 12.10
N ASN A 186 -21.92 -9.45 12.29
CA ASN A 186 -22.80 -10.41 12.97
C ASN A 186 -22.70 -10.38 14.51
N LEU A 187 -21.77 -9.64 15.08
CA LEU A 187 -21.63 -9.53 16.55
C LEU A 187 -22.72 -8.68 17.20
N HIS A 188 -23.50 -7.89 16.41
CA HIS A 188 -24.58 -7.04 16.92
C HIS A 188 -24.17 -6.19 18.14
N GLY A 189 -22.98 -5.59 18.12
CA GLY A 189 -22.45 -4.75 19.18
C GLY A 189 -21.67 -5.48 20.28
N ARG A 190 -21.60 -6.81 20.27
CA ARG A 190 -20.67 -7.54 21.13
C ARG A 190 -19.24 -7.28 20.68
N LYS A 191 -18.29 -7.27 21.63
CA LYS A 191 -16.88 -7.00 21.34
C LYS A 191 -16.01 -8.26 21.31
N GLN A 192 -16.58 -9.42 21.61
CA GLN A 192 -15.86 -10.68 21.72
C GLN A 192 -16.28 -11.69 20.67
N ILE A 193 -15.32 -12.20 19.94
CA ILE A 193 -15.46 -13.33 19.00
C ILE A 193 -15.21 -14.62 19.76
N THR A 194 -16.13 -15.58 19.69
CA THR A 194 -16.13 -16.85 20.44
C THR A 194 -16.22 -18.05 19.52
#